data_2c757d7ffba957b3496a2fada31d13a2
#
_entry.id   2c757d7ffba957b3496a2fada31d13a2
#
_cell.length_a   1.000
_cell.length_b   1.000
_cell.length_c   1.000
_cell.angle_alpha   90.00
_cell.angle_beta   90.00
_cell.angle_gamma   90.00
#
_symmetry.space_group_name_H-M   'P 1'
#
loop_
_entity.id
_entity.type
_entity.pdbx_description
1 polymer ?
#
loop_
_entity_poly.entity_id
_entity_poly.type
_entity_poly.pdbx_seq_one_letter_code
_entity_poly.pdbx_strand_id
1 'polypeptide(L)'
;MDDIEASVTKGNLSRGMRNATVLLLVTALTAILGGTQAVLFYSNFTPRLAAANKLLFDLMVEKSQGGLFQSVGLQLESLRSLVAHGEDSESVLAIAADNFDDHFATAPLEAIETLRNDLPALGAGLKGASEEMARLGEVLDRLQEIYSDPYRRLLEDLEQPPLYLWPVAKILAEKSTYRDAATLNRALHLAQVGEIGTARVVLAGLHASADDPRMLGLTNYTLGRLQFELFLSRPEAEIYLQSVHYLRESLQADPNAPLAKRLFDYLLSLSQTESVPRSGEGEPTTPSEGEGAAISADKRKF
;
A
#
# COMPACT_ATOMS: atom_id res chain seq x y z
N MET A 1 64.49 -42.80 21.91
CA MET A 1 64.03 -41.50 21.41
C MET A 1 62.70 -41.66 20.64
N ASP A 2 62.43 -42.75 20.05
CA ASP A 2 61.22 -42.99 19.19
C ASP A 2 59.83 -43.00 19.94
N ASP A 3 59.83 -43.39 21.22
CA ASP A 3 58.60 -43.44 22.02
C ASP A 3 58.06 -42.04 22.44
N ILE A 4 58.93 -41.03 22.48
CA ILE A 4 58.51 -39.66 22.82
C ILE A 4 57.89 -38.96 21.60
N GLU A 5 58.40 -39.19 20.41
CA GLU A 5 57.82 -38.65 19.19
C GLU A 5 56.45 -39.23 18.84
N ALA A 6 56.26 -40.54 19.07
CA ALA A 6 54.98 -41.23 18.88
C ALA A 6 53.90 -40.71 19.86
N SER A 7 54.29 -40.36 21.10
CA SER A 7 53.38 -39.79 22.12
C SER A 7 52.95 -38.36 21.81
N VAL A 8 53.86 -37.52 21.29
CA VAL A 8 53.56 -36.14 20.91
C VAL A 8 52.66 -36.07 19.67
N THR A 9 52.88 -36.95 18.69
CA THR A 9 52.04 -37.03 17.48
C THR A 9 50.62 -37.52 17.81
N LYS A 10 50.43 -38.50 18.68
CA LYS A 10 49.13 -38.95 19.17
C LYS A 10 48.38 -37.87 19.95
N GLY A 11 49.05 -37.08 20.75
CA GLY A 11 48.48 -35.94 21.50
C GLY A 11 47.99 -34.82 20.58
N ASN A 12 48.74 -34.53 19.52
CA ASN A 12 48.36 -33.50 18.56
C ASN A 12 47.19 -33.95 17.63
N LEU A 13 47.15 -35.21 17.23
CA LEU A 13 46.01 -35.79 16.48
C LEU A 13 44.71 -35.76 17.30
N SER A 14 44.80 -36.09 18.60
CA SER A 14 43.62 -36.07 19.48
C SER A 14 43.10 -34.65 19.74
N ARG A 15 44.00 -33.64 19.84
CA ARG A 15 43.59 -32.22 19.90
C ARG A 15 43.00 -31.72 18.61
N GLY A 16 43.57 -32.08 17.46
CA GLY A 16 43.04 -31.72 16.17
C GLY A 16 41.63 -32.31 15.93
N MET A 17 41.42 -33.56 16.27
CA MET A 17 40.11 -34.18 16.18
C MET A 17 39.07 -33.55 17.12
N ARG A 18 39.44 -33.25 18.35
CA ARG A 18 38.56 -32.52 19.31
C ARG A 18 38.18 -31.15 18.80
N ASN A 19 39.11 -30.38 18.25
CA ASN A 19 38.83 -29.06 17.69
C ASN A 19 37.92 -29.14 16.46
N ALA A 20 38.14 -30.12 15.58
CA ALA A 20 37.27 -30.37 14.43
C ALA A 20 35.85 -30.75 14.86
N THR A 21 35.70 -31.63 15.88
CA THR A 21 34.42 -32.02 16.41
C THR A 21 33.67 -30.82 17.06
N VAL A 22 34.39 -30.00 17.83
CA VAL A 22 33.80 -28.79 18.41
C VAL A 22 33.37 -27.82 17.31
N LEU A 23 34.20 -27.60 16.29
CA LEU A 23 33.84 -26.74 15.16
C LEU A 23 32.59 -27.24 14.45
N LEU A 24 32.50 -28.55 14.14
CA LEU A 24 31.34 -29.16 13.53
C LEU A 24 30.08 -29.00 14.38
N LEU A 25 30.18 -29.21 15.69
CA LEU A 25 29.05 -29.03 16.62
C LEU A 25 28.57 -27.57 16.66
N VAL A 26 29.50 -26.62 16.72
CA VAL A 26 29.16 -25.19 16.70
C VAL A 26 28.50 -24.81 15.39
N THR A 27 29.04 -25.27 14.26
CA THR A 27 28.46 -25.02 12.93
C THR A 27 27.07 -25.62 12.80
N ALA A 28 26.88 -26.87 13.25
CA ALA A 28 25.57 -27.54 13.22
C ALA A 28 24.56 -26.81 14.12
N LEU A 29 24.96 -26.42 15.32
CA LEU A 29 24.11 -25.67 16.25
C LEU A 29 23.70 -24.31 15.68
N THR A 30 24.65 -23.59 15.08
CA THR A 30 24.38 -22.31 14.42
C THR A 30 23.41 -22.47 13.24
N ALA A 31 23.59 -23.52 12.44
CA ALA A 31 22.70 -23.82 11.31
C ALA A 31 21.26 -24.18 11.79
N ILE A 32 21.14 -24.96 12.85
CA ILE A 32 19.84 -25.31 13.44
C ILE A 32 19.15 -24.07 14.01
N LEU A 33 19.87 -23.26 14.78
CA LEU A 33 19.31 -22.03 15.35
C LEU A 33 18.91 -21.05 14.26
N GLY A 34 19.76 -20.85 13.25
CA GLY A 34 19.45 -19.98 12.10
C GLY A 34 18.25 -20.48 11.30
N GLY A 35 18.18 -21.78 11.05
CA GLY A 35 17.04 -22.40 10.36
C GLY A 35 15.74 -22.26 11.14
N THR A 36 15.77 -22.49 12.46
CA THR A 36 14.59 -22.34 13.32
C THR A 36 14.10 -20.87 13.33
N GLN A 37 15.02 -19.92 13.45
CA GLN A 37 14.66 -18.50 13.41
C GLN A 37 14.12 -18.07 12.04
N ALA A 38 14.65 -18.60 10.94
CA ALA A 38 14.10 -18.34 9.61
C ALA A 38 12.66 -18.89 9.47
N VAL A 39 12.40 -20.10 9.95
CA VAL A 39 11.04 -20.65 9.97
C VAL A 39 10.10 -19.80 10.81
N LEU A 40 10.52 -19.36 12.00
CA LEU A 40 9.74 -18.47 12.86
C LEU A 40 9.48 -17.11 12.21
N PHE A 41 10.46 -16.56 11.49
CA PHE A 41 10.29 -15.33 10.73
C PHE A 41 9.20 -15.50 9.66
N TYR A 42 9.35 -16.46 8.77
CA TYR A 42 8.39 -16.68 7.70
C TYR A 42 7.00 -17.08 8.20
N SER A 43 6.91 -17.91 9.25
CA SER A 43 5.62 -18.28 9.84
C SER A 43 4.88 -17.11 10.48
N ASN A 44 5.60 -16.10 10.96
CA ASN A 44 5.00 -14.91 11.57
C ASN A 44 4.65 -13.84 10.52
N PHE A 45 5.57 -13.52 9.61
CA PHE A 45 5.42 -12.39 8.70
C PHE A 45 4.67 -12.72 7.42
N THR A 46 4.80 -13.93 6.86
CA THR A 46 4.14 -14.30 5.60
C THR A 46 2.61 -14.25 5.69
N PRO A 47 1.95 -14.79 6.74
CA PRO A 47 0.50 -14.66 6.87
C PRO A 47 0.03 -13.21 7.01
N ARG A 48 0.79 -12.39 7.72
CA ARG A 48 0.48 -10.96 7.93
C ARG A 48 0.58 -10.16 6.64
N LEU A 49 1.61 -10.41 5.83
CA LEU A 49 1.72 -9.81 4.50
C LEU A 49 0.59 -10.28 3.59
N ALA A 50 0.25 -11.57 3.62
CA ALA A 50 -0.87 -12.10 2.84
C ALA A 50 -2.20 -11.46 3.25
N ALA A 51 -2.43 -11.26 4.56
CA ALA A 51 -3.60 -10.56 5.07
C ALA A 51 -3.63 -9.09 4.62
N ALA A 52 -2.50 -8.37 4.71
CA ALA A 52 -2.39 -7.00 4.24
C ALA A 52 -2.63 -6.89 2.73
N ASN A 53 -2.07 -7.81 1.94
CA ASN A 53 -2.30 -7.86 0.48
C ASN A 53 -3.77 -8.15 0.14
N LYS A 54 -4.45 -8.97 0.94
CA LYS A 54 -5.88 -9.21 0.78
C LYS A 54 -6.67 -7.92 1.02
N LEU A 55 -6.35 -7.16 2.08
CA LEU A 55 -7.00 -5.88 2.35
C LEU A 55 -6.76 -4.86 1.24
N LEU A 56 -5.55 -4.80 0.68
CA LEU A 56 -5.28 -3.96 -0.49
C LEU A 56 -6.13 -4.38 -1.69
N PHE A 57 -6.26 -5.68 -1.95
CA PHE A 57 -7.13 -6.17 -3.02
C PHE A 57 -8.61 -5.82 -2.76
N ASP A 58 -9.11 -6.04 -1.54
CA ASP A 58 -10.47 -5.69 -1.15
C ASP A 58 -10.73 -4.18 -1.31
N LEU A 59 -9.75 -3.32 -0.97
CA LEU A 59 -9.81 -1.88 -1.21
C LEU A 59 -9.90 -1.54 -2.70
N MET A 60 -9.10 -2.19 -3.55
CA MET A 60 -9.15 -1.97 -4.99
C MET A 60 -10.51 -2.39 -5.58
N VAL A 61 -11.08 -3.49 -5.10
CA VAL A 61 -12.42 -3.94 -5.48
C VAL A 61 -13.47 -2.93 -5.01
N GLU A 62 -13.38 -2.47 -3.77
CA GLU A 62 -14.30 -1.46 -3.23
C GLU A 62 -14.23 -0.15 -4.04
N LYS A 63 -13.03 0.35 -4.33
CA LYS A 63 -12.85 1.55 -5.18
C LYS A 63 -13.42 1.38 -6.59
N SER A 64 -13.46 0.17 -7.12
CA SER A 64 -13.99 -0.10 -8.46
C SER A 64 -15.50 -0.36 -8.51
N GLN A 65 -16.08 -0.92 -7.44
CA GLN A 65 -17.46 -1.39 -7.40
C GLN A 65 -18.32 -0.62 -6.38
N GLY A 66 -17.72 -0.09 -5.31
CA GLY A 66 -18.41 0.66 -4.25
C GLY A 66 -19.39 -0.19 -3.44
N GLY A 67 -19.17 -1.52 -3.34
CA GLY A 67 -20.16 -2.42 -2.77
C GLY A 67 -20.45 -2.18 -1.28
N LEU A 68 -19.40 -1.94 -0.48
CA LEU A 68 -19.57 -1.64 0.94
C LEU A 68 -20.07 -0.20 1.14
N PHE A 69 -19.58 0.75 0.38
CA PHE A 69 -20.06 2.13 0.41
C PHE A 69 -21.56 2.20 0.10
N GLN A 70 -22.01 1.53 -0.98
CA GLN A 70 -23.43 1.43 -1.32
C GLN A 70 -24.24 0.73 -0.21
N SER A 71 -23.64 -0.27 0.45
CA SER A 71 -24.28 -0.96 1.57
C SER A 71 -24.54 -0.03 2.77
N VAL A 72 -23.65 0.94 3.05
CA VAL A 72 -23.88 1.97 4.07
C VAL A 72 -25.12 2.78 3.71
N GLY A 73 -25.22 3.28 2.48
CA GLY A 73 -26.38 4.03 1.99
C GLY A 73 -27.68 3.23 2.12
N LEU A 74 -27.67 1.95 1.70
CA LEU A 74 -28.84 1.07 1.83
C LEU A 74 -29.24 0.83 3.30
N GLN A 75 -28.29 0.68 4.22
CA GLN A 75 -28.59 0.50 5.64
C GLN A 75 -29.15 1.80 6.26
N LEU A 76 -28.60 2.97 5.91
CA LEU A 76 -29.14 4.26 6.35
C LEU A 76 -30.55 4.50 5.82
N GLU A 77 -30.85 4.15 4.58
CA GLU A 77 -32.20 4.23 4.01
C GLU A 77 -33.16 3.24 4.67
N SER A 78 -32.70 2.03 4.98
CA SER A 78 -33.48 1.05 5.75
C SER A 78 -33.82 1.58 7.15
N LEU A 79 -32.86 2.17 7.87
CA LEU A 79 -33.07 2.83 9.14
C LEU A 79 -34.08 3.97 9.02
N ARG A 80 -33.97 4.80 7.99
CA ARG A 80 -34.88 5.89 7.69
C ARG A 80 -36.30 5.39 7.50
N SER A 81 -36.48 4.28 6.78
CA SER A 81 -37.83 3.70 6.55
C SER A 81 -38.49 3.19 7.80
N LEU A 82 -37.69 2.74 8.80
CA LEU A 82 -38.21 2.31 10.12
C LEU A 82 -38.68 3.49 10.99
N VAL A 83 -38.15 4.68 10.74
CA VAL A 83 -38.38 5.91 11.49
C VAL A 83 -39.57 6.72 10.98
N ALA A 84 -40.18 6.36 9.88
CA ALA A 84 -41.20 7.12 9.13
C ALA A 84 -42.41 7.69 9.90
N HIS A 85 -42.35 7.72 11.24
CA HIS A 85 -43.35 8.27 12.13
C HIS A 85 -42.82 9.32 13.13
N GLY A 86 -41.57 9.78 13.00
CA GLY A 86 -40.98 10.81 13.86
C GLY A 86 -40.10 11.77 13.06
N GLU A 87 -40.64 12.96 12.76
CA GLU A 87 -40.00 13.98 11.89
C GLU A 87 -38.56 14.34 12.29
N ASP A 88 -38.22 14.36 13.58
CA ASP A 88 -36.87 14.74 14.06
C ASP A 88 -35.81 13.67 13.75
N SER A 89 -36.14 12.39 13.85
CA SER A 89 -35.19 11.29 13.64
C SER A 89 -34.93 11.03 12.15
N GLU A 90 -35.90 11.29 11.27
CA GLU A 90 -35.73 11.19 9.82
C GLU A 90 -34.73 12.24 9.31
N SER A 91 -34.85 13.46 9.82
CA SER A 91 -33.92 14.55 9.43
C SER A 91 -32.48 14.28 9.88
N VAL A 92 -32.27 13.69 11.06
CA VAL A 92 -30.94 13.33 11.58
C VAL A 92 -30.28 12.25 10.75
N LEU A 93 -31.05 11.22 10.35
CA LEU A 93 -30.51 10.16 9.46
C LEU A 93 -30.17 10.67 8.05
N ALA A 94 -30.99 11.57 7.50
CA ALA A 94 -30.71 12.21 6.21
C ALA A 94 -29.40 13.03 6.28
N ILE A 95 -29.23 13.84 7.32
CA ILE A 95 -27.99 14.62 7.54
C ILE A 95 -26.78 13.69 7.71
N ALA A 96 -26.92 12.59 8.43
CA ALA A 96 -25.84 11.62 8.63
C ALA A 96 -25.43 10.96 7.29
N ALA A 97 -26.39 10.62 6.43
CA ALA A 97 -26.14 10.06 5.10
C ALA A 97 -25.45 11.08 4.18
N ASP A 98 -25.98 12.29 4.09
CA ASP A 98 -25.41 13.36 3.27
C ASP A 98 -23.97 13.70 3.72
N ASN A 99 -23.74 13.82 5.03
CA ASN A 99 -22.42 14.06 5.59
C ASN A 99 -21.44 12.91 5.29
N PHE A 100 -21.89 11.66 5.37
CA PHE A 100 -21.06 10.51 5.06
C PHE A 100 -20.65 10.51 3.57
N ASP A 101 -21.60 10.72 2.66
CA ASP A 101 -21.36 10.74 1.21
C ASP A 101 -20.39 11.85 0.83
N ASP A 102 -20.59 13.06 1.33
CA ASP A 102 -19.76 14.23 1.04
C ASP A 102 -18.32 14.06 1.55
N HIS A 103 -18.16 13.52 2.78
CA HIS A 103 -16.83 13.36 3.37
C HIS A 103 -16.10 12.11 2.88
N PHE A 104 -16.83 11.03 2.55
CA PHE A 104 -16.21 9.79 2.13
C PHE A 104 -15.40 9.93 0.84
N ALA A 105 -15.79 10.81 -0.05
CA ALA A 105 -15.04 11.07 -1.28
C ALA A 105 -13.66 11.70 -1.03
N THR A 106 -13.50 12.48 0.03
CA THR A 106 -12.29 13.26 0.34
C THR A 106 -11.48 12.70 1.49
N ALA A 107 -12.13 12.21 2.53
CA ALA A 107 -11.54 11.70 3.76
C ALA A 107 -12.26 10.42 4.25
N PRO A 108 -12.11 9.27 3.56
CA PRO A 108 -12.89 8.07 3.83
C PRO A 108 -12.82 7.59 5.28
N LEU A 109 -11.63 7.55 5.88
CA LEU A 109 -11.46 7.10 7.27
C LEU A 109 -12.17 8.02 8.26
N GLU A 110 -12.07 9.32 8.08
CA GLU A 110 -12.73 10.30 8.93
C GLU A 110 -14.25 10.21 8.82
N ALA A 111 -14.78 10.03 7.60
CA ALA A 111 -16.20 9.81 7.37
C ALA A 111 -16.71 8.54 8.08
N ILE A 112 -15.97 7.43 7.96
CA ILE A 112 -16.28 6.16 8.60
C ILE A 112 -16.28 6.32 10.14
N GLU A 113 -15.24 6.93 10.69
CA GLU A 113 -15.10 7.14 12.13
C GLU A 113 -16.19 8.06 12.67
N THR A 114 -16.53 9.13 11.95
CA THR A 114 -17.59 10.07 12.33
C THR A 114 -18.93 9.34 12.39
N LEU A 115 -19.32 8.66 11.31
CA LEU A 115 -20.61 7.93 11.28
C LEU A 115 -20.64 6.84 12.35
N ARG A 116 -19.52 6.13 12.58
CA ARG A 116 -19.43 5.12 13.63
C ARG A 116 -19.62 5.70 15.03
N ASN A 117 -19.04 6.86 15.32
CA ASN A 117 -19.17 7.54 16.60
C ASN A 117 -20.61 8.05 16.82
N ASP A 118 -21.32 8.37 15.77
CA ASP A 118 -22.71 8.84 15.81
C ASP A 118 -23.71 7.69 15.95
N LEU A 119 -23.34 6.43 15.63
CA LEU A 119 -24.24 5.27 15.74
C LEU A 119 -24.96 5.14 17.09
N PRO A 120 -24.29 5.29 18.25
CA PRO A 120 -25.02 5.18 19.56
C PRO A 120 -26.07 6.25 19.71
N ALA A 121 -25.83 7.48 19.27
CA ALA A 121 -26.79 8.58 19.34
C ALA A 121 -27.95 8.36 18.38
N LEU A 122 -27.68 7.91 17.15
CA LEU A 122 -28.69 7.53 16.17
C LEU A 122 -29.56 6.39 16.70
N GLY A 123 -28.97 5.35 17.30
CA GLY A 123 -29.67 4.19 17.85
C GLY A 123 -30.53 4.50 19.04
N ALA A 124 -30.18 5.48 19.88
CA ALA A 124 -30.93 5.86 21.07
C ALA A 124 -32.36 6.39 20.76
N GLY A 125 -32.52 6.99 19.56
CA GLY A 125 -33.81 7.49 19.06
C GLY A 125 -34.69 6.42 18.37
N LEU A 126 -34.11 5.25 18.03
CA LEU A 126 -34.72 4.29 17.10
C LEU A 126 -35.17 3.01 17.83
N LYS A 127 -36.42 2.94 18.27
CA LYS A 127 -36.98 1.71 18.86
C LYS A 127 -37.17 0.62 17.79
N GLY A 128 -36.53 -0.53 17.96
CA GLY A 128 -36.67 -1.70 17.08
C GLY A 128 -35.64 -1.77 15.93
N ALA A 129 -34.74 -0.80 15.82
CA ALA A 129 -33.73 -0.76 14.76
C ALA A 129 -32.35 -1.40 15.14
N SER A 130 -32.30 -2.18 16.21
CA SER A 130 -31.04 -2.71 16.76
C SER A 130 -30.31 -3.65 15.78
N GLU A 131 -31.04 -4.38 14.95
CA GLU A 131 -30.45 -5.30 13.97
C GLU A 131 -29.87 -4.54 12.81
N GLU A 132 -30.55 -3.54 12.27
CA GLU A 132 -30.06 -2.68 11.18
C GLU A 132 -28.86 -1.83 11.64
N MET A 133 -28.90 -1.34 12.89
CA MET A 133 -27.78 -0.64 13.50
C MET A 133 -26.54 -1.55 13.65
N ALA A 134 -26.73 -2.81 14.04
CA ALA A 134 -25.66 -3.79 14.12
C ALA A 134 -25.07 -4.08 12.72
N ARG A 135 -25.93 -4.26 11.72
CA ARG A 135 -25.48 -4.45 10.32
C ARG A 135 -24.72 -3.25 9.79
N LEU A 136 -25.19 -2.04 10.04
CA LEU A 136 -24.46 -0.82 9.67
C LEU A 136 -23.09 -0.75 10.35
N GLY A 137 -23.04 -1.10 11.64
CA GLY A 137 -21.79 -1.19 12.39
C GLY A 137 -20.79 -2.19 11.75
N GLU A 138 -21.26 -3.38 11.38
CA GLU A 138 -20.42 -4.40 10.70
C GLU A 138 -19.87 -3.90 9.35
N VAL A 139 -20.69 -3.21 8.56
CA VAL A 139 -20.24 -2.63 7.27
C VAL A 139 -19.20 -1.55 7.49
N LEU A 140 -19.40 -0.66 8.48
CA LEU A 140 -18.44 0.39 8.83
C LEU A 140 -17.13 -0.19 9.38
N ASP A 141 -17.20 -1.24 10.21
CA ASP A 141 -16.01 -1.95 10.70
C ASP A 141 -15.20 -2.54 9.54
N ARG A 142 -15.88 -3.12 8.56
CA ARG A 142 -15.23 -3.66 7.37
C ARG A 142 -14.61 -2.57 6.48
N LEU A 143 -15.31 -1.45 6.26
CA LEU A 143 -14.76 -0.28 5.58
C LEU A 143 -13.53 0.25 6.31
N GLN A 144 -13.60 0.43 7.62
CA GLN A 144 -12.48 0.88 8.43
C GLN A 144 -11.26 -0.05 8.29
N GLU A 145 -11.49 -1.37 8.29
CA GLU A 145 -10.43 -2.36 8.11
C GLU A 145 -9.71 -2.19 6.76
N ILE A 146 -10.45 -2.07 5.64
CA ILE A 146 -9.86 -1.99 4.30
C ILE A 146 -9.24 -0.61 3.99
N TYR A 147 -9.72 0.47 4.62
CA TYR A 147 -9.17 1.82 4.44
C TYR A 147 -8.01 2.13 5.40
N SER A 148 -7.88 1.40 6.52
CA SER A 148 -6.74 1.53 7.42
C SER A 148 -5.45 1.00 6.79
N ASP A 149 -4.29 1.59 7.12
CA ASP A 149 -2.98 1.14 6.61
C ASP A 149 -2.57 -0.21 7.23
N PRO A 150 -2.75 -1.36 6.52
CA PRO A 150 -2.46 -2.68 7.07
C PRO A 150 -0.96 -2.99 7.08
N TYR A 151 -0.14 -2.23 6.35
CA TYR A 151 1.29 -2.45 6.22
C TYR A 151 2.10 -1.74 7.30
N ARG A 152 1.55 -0.71 7.93
CA ARG A 152 2.26 0.12 8.91
C ARG A 152 2.88 -0.71 10.03
N ARG A 153 2.05 -1.48 10.75
CA ARG A 153 2.53 -2.34 11.84
C ARG A 153 3.46 -3.45 11.36
N LEU A 154 3.21 -3.98 10.16
CA LEU A 154 4.07 -5.01 9.57
C LEU A 154 5.48 -4.46 9.34
N LEU A 155 5.61 -3.25 8.79
CA LEU A 155 6.90 -2.61 8.52
C LEU A 155 7.59 -2.16 9.81
N GLU A 156 6.85 -1.62 10.78
CA GLU A 156 7.38 -1.29 12.12
C GLU A 156 7.99 -2.53 12.80
N ASP A 157 7.31 -3.68 12.75
CA ASP A 157 7.79 -4.94 13.32
C ASP A 157 8.98 -5.54 12.52
N LEU A 158 9.09 -5.26 11.22
CA LEU A 158 10.25 -5.64 10.42
C LEU A 158 11.47 -4.77 10.74
N GLU A 159 11.27 -3.50 11.08
CA GLU A 159 12.35 -2.58 11.51
C GLU A 159 12.83 -2.90 12.93
N GLN A 160 11.91 -3.29 13.79
CA GLN A 160 12.19 -3.63 15.19
C GLN A 160 11.69 -5.03 15.54
N PRO A 161 12.31 -6.08 14.97
CA PRO A 161 11.85 -7.44 15.20
C PRO A 161 11.96 -7.81 16.68
N PRO A 162 11.04 -8.63 17.20
CA PRO A 162 11.11 -9.15 18.57
C PRO A 162 12.46 -9.78 18.87
N LEU A 163 12.95 -9.63 20.10
CA LEU A 163 14.29 -10.08 20.52
C LEU A 163 14.56 -11.55 20.20
N TYR A 164 13.55 -12.41 20.25
CA TYR A 164 13.69 -13.84 19.93
C TYR A 164 13.93 -14.14 18.45
N LEU A 165 13.65 -13.16 17.55
CA LEU A 165 13.91 -13.25 16.10
C LEU A 165 15.22 -12.52 15.71
N TRP A 166 15.77 -11.72 16.59
CA TRP A 166 17.05 -11.02 16.41
C TRP A 166 18.20 -12.04 16.59
N PRO A 167 19.19 -12.25 15.75
CA PRO A 167 19.70 -11.42 14.66
C PRO A 167 19.27 -11.86 13.25
N VAL A 168 18.65 -13.04 13.09
CA VAL A 168 18.34 -13.59 11.77
C VAL A 168 17.22 -12.81 11.08
N ALA A 169 16.25 -12.32 11.85
CA ALA A 169 15.17 -11.48 11.33
C ALA A 169 15.72 -10.21 10.68
N LYS A 170 16.73 -9.57 11.29
CA LYS A 170 17.37 -8.38 10.71
C LYS A 170 18.02 -8.70 9.36
N ILE A 171 18.76 -9.80 9.26
CA ILE A 171 19.39 -10.23 8.00
C ILE A 171 18.35 -10.56 6.94
N LEU A 172 17.26 -11.26 7.33
CA LEU A 172 16.20 -11.63 6.41
C LEU A 172 15.37 -10.42 5.98
N ALA A 173 15.10 -9.48 6.89
CA ALA A 173 14.41 -8.23 6.56
C ALA A 173 15.25 -7.32 5.65
N GLU A 174 16.54 -7.22 5.86
CA GLU A 174 17.46 -6.40 5.06
C GLU A 174 17.78 -7.01 3.70
N LYS A 175 17.84 -8.34 3.58
CA LYS A 175 18.22 -9.05 2.35
C LYS A 175 17.05 -9.59 1.55
N SER A 176 15.85 -9.61 2.11
CA SER A 176 14.69 -10.13 1.39
C SER A 176 13.97 -9.01 0.66
N THR A 177 13.52 -9.30 -0.55
CA THR A 177 12.53 -8.51 -1.30
C THR A 177 11.20 -8.32 -0.55
N TYR A 178 11.11 -8.89 0.65
CA TYR A 178 9.91 -8.92 1.48
C TYR A 178 9.55 -7.53 2.03
N ARG A 179 10.55 -6.81 2.59
CA ARG A 179 10.38 -5.44 3.06
C ARG A 179 10.03 -4.52 1.90
N ASP A 180 10.73 -4.66 0.79
CA ASP A 180 10.52 -3.84 -0.39
C ASP A 180 9.13 -4.08 -0.99
N ALA A 181 8.69 -5.34 -1.07
CA ALA A 181 7.34 -5.68 -1.50
C ALA A 181 6.26 -5.12 -0.56
N ALA A 182 6.45 -5.23 0.75
CA ALA A 182 5.53 -4.65 1.74
C ALA A 182 5.49 -3.11 1.63
N THR A 183 6.64 -2.47 1.42
CA THR A 183 6.76 -1.01 1.25
C THR A 183 6.08 -0.54 -0.04
N LEU A 184 6.28 -1.25 -1.15
CA LEU A 184 5.61 -0.97 -2.42
C LEU A 184 4.08 -1.10 -2.28
N ASN A 185 3.62 -2.20 -1.67
CA ASN A 185 2.18 -2.44 -1.49
C ASN A 185 1.56 -1.43 -0.51
N ARG A 186 2.30 -0.98 0.51
CA ARG A 186 1.89 0.14 1.36
C ARG A 186 1.69 1.42 0.55
N ALA A 187 2.64 1.75 -0.30
CA ALA A 187 2.51 2.93 -1.15
C ALA A 187 1.31 2.85 -2.10
N LEU A 188 1.06 1.66 -2.67
CA LEU A 188 -0.14 1.41 -3.47
C LEU A 188 -1.42 1.58 -2.65
N HIS A 189 -1.46 1.07 -1.41
CA HIS A 189 -2.59 1.24 -0.50
C HIS A 189 -2.83 2.72 -0.19
N LEU A 190 -1.79 3.45 0.22
CA LEU A 190 -1.86 4.89 0.50
C LEU A 190 -2.38 5.70 -0.71
N ALA A 191 -1.93 5.36 -1.92
CA ALA A 191 -2.43 5.97 -3.14
C ALA A 191 -3.93 5.68 -3.34
N GLN A 192 -4.38 4.46 -3.06
CA GLN A 192 -5.80 4.08 -3.19
C GLN A 192 -6.69 4.82 -2.17
N VAL A 193 -6.24 5.06 -0.97
CA VAL A 193 -7.01 5.85 0.03
C VAL A 193 -6.94 7.35 -0.18
N GLY A 194 -6.18 7.83 -1.19
CA GLY A 194 -6.07 9.25 -1.54
C GLY A 194 -4.85 9.96 -0.94
N GLU A 195 -4.02 9.27 -0.15
CA GLU A 195 -2.81 9.81 0.44
C GLU A 195 -1.63 9.83 -0.56
N ILE A 196 -1.83 10.45 -1.73
CA ILE A 196 -0.85 10.48 -2.84
C ILE A 196 0.51 11.06 -2.38
N GLY A 197 0.50 12.11 -1.55
CA GLY A 197 1.72 12.73 -1.03
C GLY A 197 2.56 11.74 -0.22
N THR A 198 1.94 11.05 0.72
CA THR A 198 2.57 10.04 1.58
C THR A 198 3.05 8.83 0.74
N ALA A 199 2.25 8.38 -0.21
CA ALA A 199 2.61 7.30 -1.13
C ALA A 199 3.89 7.62 -1.91
N ARG A 200 4.02 8.85 -2.43
CA ARG A 200 5.22 9.31 -3.16
C ARG A 200 6.47 9.34 -2.28
N VAL A 201 6.36 9.80 -1.04
CA VAL A 201 7.48 9.79 -0.08
C VAL A 201 7.94 8.35 0.19
N VAL A 202 7.02 7.43 0.42
CA VAL A 202 7.32 6.01 0.64
C VAL A 202 8.01 5.41 -0.59
N LEU A 203 7.52 5.68 -1.80
CA LEU A 203 8.12 5.19 -3.05
C LEU A 203 9.49 5.81 -3.33
N ALA A 204 9.69 7.09 -3.03
CA ALA A 204 10.99 7.74 -3.17
C ALA A 204 12.04 7.12 -2.23
N GLY A 205 11.64 6.79 -1.00
CA GLY A 205 12.48 6.03 -0.06
C GLY A 205 12.83 4.63 -0.59
N LEU A 206 11.84 3.92 -1.15
CA LEU A 206 12.05 2.60 -1.74
C LEU A 206 12.95 2.67 -2.99
N HIS A 207 12.75 3.67 -3.86
CA HIS A 207 13.60 3.91 -5.03
C HIS A 207 15.08 4.11 -4.64
N ALA A 208 15.34 4.83 -3.55
CA ALA A 208 16.69 5.10 -3.07
C ALA A 208 17.35 3.89 -2.40
N SER A 209 16.59 2.91 -1.92
CA SER A 209 17.08 1.77 -1.11
C SER A 209 17.00 0.42 -1.81
N ALA A 210 16.21 0.27 -2.88
CA ALA A 210 16.02 -1.01 -3.55
C ALA A 210 17.21 -1.36 -4.45
N ASP A 211 17.78 -2.55 -4.24
CA ASP A 211 18.88 -3.08 -5.05
C ASP A 211 18.39 -3.99 -6.19
N ASP A 212 17.17 -4.54 -6.09
CA ASP A 212 16.60 -5.43 -7.10
C ASP A 212 16.08 -4.62 -8.31
N PRO A 213 16.61 -4.85 -9.53
CA PRO A 213 16.15 -4.14 -10.73
C PRO A 213 14.63 -4.29 -11.00
N ARG A 214 14.04 -5.43 -10.66
CA ARG A 214 12.58 -5.63 -10.81
C ARG A 214 11.81 -4.75 -9.85
N MET A 215 12.28 -4.65 -8.61
CA MET A 215 11.66 -3.78 -7.61
C MET A 215 11.80 -2.31 -8.00
N LEU A 216 12.97 -1.90 -8.48
CA LEU A 216 13.20 -0.56 -9.04
C LEU A 216 12.27 -0.26 -10.22
N GLY A 217 12.11 -1.22 -11.14
CA GLY A 217 11.20 -1.10 -12.28
C GLY A 217 9.76 -0.87 -11.85
N LEU A 218 9.26 -1.66 -10.88
CA LEU A 218 7.91 -1.53 -10.33
C LEU A 218 7.73 -0.22 -9.55
N THR A 219 8.73 0.18 -8.78
CA THR A 219 8.71 1.44 -8.01
C THR A 219 8.64 2.64 -8.95
N ASN A 220 9.48 2.66 -9.98
CA ASN A 220 9.49 3.71 -10.99
C ASN A 220 8.20 3.74 -11.82
N TYR A 221 7.65 2.58 -12.19
CA TYR A 221 6.34 2.52 -12.82
C TYR A 221 5.26 3.16 -11.95
N THR A 222 5.25 2.81 -10.67
CA THR A 222 4.24 3.33 -9.71
C THR A 222 4.40 4.84 -9.50
N LEU A 223 5.64 5.33 -9.36
CA LEU A 223 5.92 6.78 -9.30
C LEU A 223 5.47 7.50 -10.57
N GLY A 224 5.81 6.96 -11.74
CA GLY A 224 5.39 7.52 -13.02
C GLY A 224 3.88 7.58 -13.17
N ARG A 225 3.17 6.52 -12.76
CA ARG A 225 1.71 6.47 -12.76
C ARG A 225 1.11 7.52 -11.81
N LEU A 226 1.60 7.64 -10.59
CA LEU A 226 1.10 8.63 -9.62
C LEU A 226 1.35 10.07 -10.10
N GLN A 227 2.49 10.33 -10.73
CA GLN A 227 2.74 11.64 -11.36
C GLN A 227 1.79 11.90 -12.53
N PHE A 228 1.46 10.87 -13.30
CA PHE A 228 0.48 11.02 -14.38
C PHE A 228 -0.94 11.30 -13.83
N GLU A 229 -1.38 10.60 -12.78
CA GLU A 229 -2.65 10.88 -12.11
C GLU A 229 -2.69 12.32 -11.56
N LEU A 230 -1.58 12.80 -11.01
CA LEU A 230 -1.44 14.19 -10.57
C LEU A 230 -1.49 15.18 -11.75
N PHE A 231 -0.84 14.85 -12.87
CA PHE A 231 -0.89 15.65 -14.09
C PHE A 231 -2.32 15.79 -14.63
N LEU A 232 -3.13 14.73 -14.57
CA LEU A 232 -4.54 14.80 -15.00
C LEU A 232 -5.38 15.77 -14.15
N SER A 233 -5.03 15.95 -12.88
CA SER A 233 -5.70 16.89 -11.98
C SER A 233 -5.08 18.30 -12.03
N ARG A 234 -3.77 18.39 -12.34
CA ARG A 234 -3.00 19.62 -12.41
C ARG A 234 -2.05 19.55 -13.61
N PRO A 235 -2.47 20.01 -14.80
CA PRO A 235 -1.72 19.85 -16.05
C PRO A 235 -0.51 20.82 -16.09
N GLU A 236 0.54 20.49 -15.31
CA GLU A 236 1.81 21.22 -15.26
C GLU A 236 2.88 20.46 -16.03
N ALA A 237 3.67 21.16 -16.85
CA ALA A 237 4.73 20.55 -17.67
C ALA A 237 5.76 19.78 -16.84
N GLU A 238 6.09 20.28 -15.65
CA GLU A 238 7.04 19.63 -14.75
C GLU A 238 6.52 18.27 -14.27
N ILE A 239 5.24 18.17 -13.88
CA ILE A 239 4.61 16.92 -13.44
C ILE A 239 4.60 15.90 -14.58
N TYR A 240 4.28 16.36 -15.80
CA TYR A 240 4.35 15.54 -17.00
C TYR A 240 5.75 14.99 -17.23
N LEU A 241 6.78 15.85 -17.20
CA LEU A 241 8.18 15.45 -17.41
C LEU A 241 8.66 14.46 -16.34
N GLN A 242 8.26 14.65 -15.09
CA GLN A 242 8.56 13.71 -14.01
C GLN A 242 7.91 12.33 -14.26
N SER A 243 6.67 12.29 -14.73
CA SER A 243 6.01 11.03 -15.10
C SER A 243 6.76 10.30 -16.21
N VAL A 244 7.13 11.02 -17.29
CA VAL A 244 7.91 10.48 -18.41
C VAL A 244 9.28 9.96 -17.93
N HIS A 245 9.95 10.71 -17.05
CA HIS A 245 11.24 10.32 -16.49
C HIS A 245 11.16 8.98 -15.74
N TYR A 246 10.24 8.85 -14.78
CA TYR A 246 10.09 7.61 -14.02
C TYR A 246 9.67 6.42 -14.87
N LEU A 247 8.81 6.61 -15.87
CA LEU A 247 8.44 5.52 -16.77
C LEU A 247 9.59 5.09 -17.67
N ARG A 248 10.46 6.01 -18.08
CA ARG A 248 11.69 5.68 -18.80
C ARG A 248 12.64 4.85 -17.93
N GLU A 249 12.85 5.24 -16.67
CA GLU A 249 13.66 4.48 -15.72
C GLU A 249 13.05 3.09 -15.44
N SER A 250 11.71 3.00 -15.33
CA SER A 250 11.04 1.70 -15.22
C SER A 250 11.36 0.79 -16.39
N LEU A 251 11.30 1.31 -17.63
CA LEU A 251 11.62 0.55 -18.84
C LEU A 251 13.11 0.25 -19.00
N GLN A 252 14.01 1.05 -18.43
CA GLN A 252 15.43 0.73 -18.36
C GLN A 252 15.70 -0.44 -17.40
N ALA A 253 14.98 -0.50 -16.28
CA ALA A 253 15.08 -1.59 -15.31
C ALA A 253 14.41 -2.89 -15.82
N ASP A 254 13.25 -2.78 -16.45
CA ASP A 254 12.52 -3.90 -17.09
C ASP A 254 11.97 -3.50 -18.47
N PRO A 255 12.73 -3.76 -19.55
CA PRO A 255 12.30 -3.42 -20.92
C PRO A 255 11.02 -4.14 -21.38
N ASN A 256 10.63 -5.21 -20.70
CA ASN A 256 9.46 -6.01 -21.03
C ASN A 256 8.23 -5.67 -20.18
N ALA A 257 8.29 -4.65 -19.31
CA ALA A 257 7.17 -4.22 -18.49
C ALA A 257 5.99 -3.68 -19.35
N PRO A 258 4.92 -4.45 -19.58
CA PRO A 258 3.89 -4.07 -20.55
C PRO A 258 3.07 -2.86 -20.11
N LEU A 259 2.86 -2.71 -18.79
CA LEU A 259 2.10 -1.58 -18.24
C LEU A 259 2.89 -0.27 -18.33
N ALA A 260 4.19 -0.32 -18.01
CA ALA A 260 5.06 0.86 -18.14
C ALA A 260 5.14 1.31 -19.60
N LYS A 261 5.29 0.37 -20.54
CA LYS A 261 5.33 0.67 -21.97
C LYS A 261 4.05 1.33 -22.44
N ARG A 262 2.88 0.75 -22.12
CA ARG A 262 1.58 1.32 -22.54
C ARG A 262 1.38 2.74 -22.01
N LEU A 263 1.69 2.97 -20.73
CA LEU A 263 1.54 4.30 -20.15
C LEU A 263 2.54 5.28 -20.73
N PHE A 264 3.77 4.86 -20.99
CA PHE A 264 4.79 5.68 -21.63
C PHE A 264 4.40 6.06 -23.07
N ASP A 265 3.96 5.10 -23.88
CA ASP A 265 3.48 5.35 -25.25
C ASP A 265 2.28 6.30 -25.25
N TYR A 266 1.36 6.15 -24.28
CA TYR A 266 0.23 7.05 -24.12
C TYR A 266 0.67 8.50 -23.81
N LEU A 267 1.60 8.67 -22.86
CA LEU A 267 2.16 10.00 -22.52
C LEU A 267 2.84 10.63 -23.74
N LEU A 268 3.61 9.87 -24.50
CA LEU A 268 4.24 10.39 -25.71
C LEU A 268 3.19 10.84 -26.74
N SER A 269 2.07 10.13 -26.88
CA SER A 269 0.98 10.55 -27.78
C SER A 269 0.33 11.87 -27.35
N LEU A 270 0.20 12.12 -26.02
CA LEU A 270 -0.33 13.38 -25.50
C LEU A 270 0.58 14.57 -25.85
N SER A 271 1.91 14.38 -25.84
CA SER A 271 2.85 15.45 -26.22
C SER A 271 2.77 15.85 -27.69
N GLN A 272 2.31 14.94 -28.55
CA GLN A 272 2.15 15.19 -29.99
C GLN A 272 0.83 15.94 -30.31
N THR A 273 -0.15 15.88 -29.42
CA THR A 273 -1.48 16.50 -29.59
C THR A 273 -1.59 17.91 -29.01
N GLU A 274 -0.48 18.59 -28.69
CA GLU A 274 -0.42 19.93 -28.06
C GLU A 274 -1.11 20.04 -26.68
N SER A 275 -1.53 18.94 -26.11
CA SER A 275 -2.24 18.92 -24.82
C SER A 275 -1.32 19.07 -23.60
N VAL A 276 0.00 19.15 -23.80
CA VAL A 276 0.98 19.35 -22.73
C VAL A 276 1.44 20.81 -22.72
N PRO A 277 1.37 21.52 -21.58
CA PRO A 277 1.90 22.88 -21.45
C PRO A 277 3.37 22.92 -21.80
N ARG A 278 3.78 23.75 -22.75
CA ARG A 278 5.20 23.95 -23.07
C ARG A 278 5.86 24.78 -21.96
N SER A 279 6.86 24.21 -21.30
CA SER A 279 7.68 24.94 -20.35
C SER A 279 8.56 25.93 -21.11
N GLY A 280 8.25 27.22 -20.98
CA GLY A 280 9.15 28.31 -21.30
C GLY A 280 8.99 28.96 -22.65
N GLU A 281 7.89 29.68 -22.87
CA GLU A 281 7.91 30.91 -23.66
C GLU A 281 6.95 31.89 -22.98
N GLY A 282 7.52 32.77 -22.19
CA GLY A 282 6.85 33.94 -21.66
C GLY A 282 6.73 34.98 -22.75
N GLU A 283 5.64 34.94 -23.52
CA GLU A 283 5.08 36.14 -24.14
C GLU A 283 3.56 36.11 -23.99
N PRO A 284 2.95 37.18 -23.50
CA PRO A 284 1.52 37.24 -23.36
C PRO A 284 0.90 37.49 -24.74
N THR A 285 0.53 36.42 -25.43
CA THR A 285 -0.37 36.54 -26.57
C THR A 285 -1.80 36.62 -26.06
N THR A 286 -2.46 37.72 -26.38
CA THR A 286 -3.88 37.98 -26.21
C THR A 286 -4.75 36.79 -26.58
N PRO A 287 -5.80 36.45 -25.80
CA PRO A 287 -6.68 35.34 -26.11
C PRO A 287 -7.46 35.65 -27.36
N SER A 288 -7.20 34.89 -28.40
CA SER A 288 -8.10 34.75 -29.54
C SER A 288 -9.27 33.89 -29.07
N GLU A 289 -10.47 34.44 -29.11
CA GLU A 289 -11.72 33.69 -28.96
C GLU A 289 -11.80 32.57 -30.01
N GLY A 290 -11.69 31.33 -29.55
CA GLY A 290 -11.82 30.13 -30.34
C GLY A 290 -12.29 28.97 -29.47
N GLU A 291 -13.53 28.66 -29.61
CA GLU A 291 -14.32 27.51 -29.16
C GLU A 291 -13.60 26.44 -28.33
N GLY A 292 -13.99 26.36 -27.05
CA GLY A 292 -13.59 25.31 -26.15
C GLY A 292 -14.10 23.93 -26.60
N ALA A 293 -13.19 23.10 -27.09
CA ALA A 293 -13.44 21.67 -27.15
C ALA A 293 -13.43 21.13 -25.71
N ALA A 294 -14.60 20.89 -25.16
CA ALA A 294 -14.78 20.19 -23.91
C ALA A 294 -14.15 18.78 -24.06
N ILE A 295 -13.04 18.54 -23.37
CA ILE A 295 -12.48 17.20 -23.23
C ILE A 295 -13.46 16.44 -22.35
N SER A 296 -14.33 15.66 -22.99
CA SER A 296 -15.13 14.64 -22.33
C SER A 296 -14.15 13.63 -21.73
N ALA A 297 -14.00 13.68 -20.41
CA ALA A 297 -13.29 12.65 -19.66
C ALA A 297 -14.10 11.36 -19.78
N ASP A 298 -13.85 10.60 -20.85
CA ASP A 298 -14.33 9.22 -20.96
C ASP A 298 -13.69 8.41 -19.84
N LYS A 299 -14.46 8.17 -18.79
CA LYS A 299 -14.11 7.33 -17.64
C LYS A 299 -13.98 5.87 -18.07
N ARG A 300 -13.06 5.56 -18.97
CA ARG A 300 -12.70 4.19 -19.26
C ARG A 300 -11.63 3.74 -18.25
N LYS A 301 -12.09 2.84 -17.43
CA LYS A 301 -11.36 2.07 -16.43
C LYS A 301 -10.06 1.48 -17.01
N PHE A 302 -8.97 1.80 -16.34
CA PHE A 302 -7.72 1.06 -16.41
C PHE A 302 -7.51 0.28 -15.13
#